data_d6bf8a04aa5c2e13a1898a1820099c4d
#
_entry.id   d6bf8a04aa5c2e13a1898a1820099c4d
#
_cell.length_a   1.000
_cell.length_b   1.000
_cell.length_c   1.000
_cell.angle_alpha   90.00
_cell.angle_beta   90.00
_cell.angle_gamma   90.00
#
_symmetry.space_group_name_H-M   'P 1'
#
loop_
_entity.id
_entity.type
_entity.pdbx_description
1 polymer ?
#
loop_
_entity_poly.entity_id
_entity_poly.type
_entity_poly.pdbx_seq_one_letter_code
_entity_poly.pdbx_strand_id
1 'polypeptide(L)'
;MKNYICIEGNIGAGKSTLAKLISKDLGFHYLPEEFEENYLLPLFYKEPQQFAFPLEFSFLLDRFRQLCIWKEKLQNQPVVSDYYFEKCLYFAKINLNATDYALFESQYNKLNANLESPDLLVILKLSTENLQQNIKNRNRDYENEIENSYLEKLNTIYQEKSSKSSDIKCISFTLSNNDSDTYERIFLELSQLIKHGTPSQNLEIQL
;
A
#
# COMPACT_ATOMS: atom_id res chain seq x y z
N MET A 1 -11.13 -19.37 8.37
CA MET A 1 -10.91 -17.93 8.51
C MET A 1 -10.27 -17.45 7.21
N LYS A 2 -10.86 -16.47 6.54
CA LYS A 2 -10.16 -15.78 5.47
C LYS A 2 -9.08 -14.95 6.15
N ASN A 3 -7.84 -15.08 5.74
CA ASN A 3 -6.74 -14.27 6.24
C ASN A 3 -6.21 -13.46 5.06
N TYR A 4 -6.86 -12.33 4.78
CA TYR A 4 -6.38 -11.39 3.79
C TYR A 4 -5.74 -10.21 4.53
N ILE A 5 -4.41 -10.10 4.43
CA ILE A 5 -3.61 -9.05 5.04
C ILE A 5 -3.09 -8.12 3.94
N CYS A 6 -3.31 -6.82 4.11
CA CYS A 6 -2.70 -5.80 3.24
C CYS A 6 -1.61 -5.06 4.01
N ILE A 7 -0.45 -4.92 3.39
CA ILE A 7 0.65 -4.08 3.88
C ILE A 7 0.64 -2.79 3.08
N GLU A 8 0.43 -1.67 3.75
CA GLU A 8 0.38 -0.34 3.16
C GLU A 8 1.41 0.61 3.77
N GLY A 9 1.60 1.74 3.11
CA GLY A 9 2.56 2.77 3.46
C GLY A 9 3.10 3.48 2.22
N ASN A 10 3.85 4.52 2.43
CA ASN A 10 4.38 5.38 1.39
C ASN A 10 5.36 4.65 0.43
N ILE A 11 5.77 5.32 -0.64
CA ILE A 11 6.84 4.86 -1.53
C ILE A 11 8.12 4.71 -0.70
N GLY A 12 8.79 3.58 -0.82
CA GLY A 12 9.99 3.29 -0.03
C GLY A 12 9.76 2.78 1.40
N ALA A 13 8.51 2.57 1.84
CA ALA A 13 8.20 2.13 3.21
C ALA A 13 8.52 0.64 3.51
N GLY A 14 9.01 -0.13 2.56
CA GLY A 14 9.38 -1.53 2.80
C GLY A 14 8.23 -2.54 2.77
N LYS A 15 7.07 -2.15 2.22
CA LYS A 15 5.87 -3.00 2.10
C LYS A 15 6.15 -4.39 1.56
N SER A 16 6.80 -4.45 0.39
CA SER A 16 7.11 -5.72 -0.28
C SER A 16 8.10 -6.59 0.50
N THR A 17 9.00 -5.98 1.27
CA THR A 17 9.92 -6.68 2.17
C THR A 17 9.15 -7.42 3.26
N LEU A 18 8.25 -6.71 3.95
CA LEU A 18 7.44 -7.30 5.01
C LEU A 18 6.46 -8.35 4.47
N ALA A 19 5.80 -8.07 3.34
CA ALA A 19 4.87 -9.02 2.72
C ALA A 19 5.57 -10.34 2.33
N LYS A 20 6.80 -10.27 1.80
CA LYS A 20 7.61 -11.45 1.48
C LYS A 20 8.01 -12.24 2.73
N LEU A 21 8.33 -11.57 3.85
CA LEU A 21 8.61 -12.25 5.12
C LEU A 21 7.38 -13.02 5.63
N ILE A 22 6.21 -12.37 5.65
CA ILE A 22 4.95 -13.01 6.05
C ILE A 22 4.63 -14.20 5.14
N SER A 23 4.77 -14.04 3.83
CA SER A 23 4.55 -15.12 2.87
C SER A 23 5.45 -16.32 3.15
N LYS A 24 6.75 -16.09 3.32
CA LYS A 24 7.75 -17.12 3.51
C LYS A 24 7.56 -17.90 4.82
N ASP A 25 7.35 -17.18 5.93
CA ASP A 25 7.46 -17.76 7.26
C ASP A 25 6.12 -18.17 7.86
N LEU A 26 4.99 -17.58 7.38
CA LEU A 26 3.65 -17.94 7.80
C LEU A 26 2.83 -18.68 6.72
N GLY A 27 3.41 -18.91 5.54
CA GLY A 27 2.76 -19.66 4.47
C GLY A 27 1.62 -18.91 3.77
N PHE A 28 1.61 -17.57 3.85
CA PHE A 28 0.66 -16.75 3.12
C PHE A 28 1.04 -16.68 1.63
N HIS A 29 0.03 -16.64 0.79
CA HIS A 29 0.23 -16.38 -0.63
C HIS A 29 0.53 -14.90 -0.85
N TYR A 30 1.70 -14.59 -1.43
CA TYR A 30 2.09 -13.21 -1.71
C TYR A 30 1.43 -12.69 -3.00
N LEU A 31 0.73 -11.59 -2.88
CA LEU A 31 0.12 -10.84 -3.97
C LEU A 31 0.92 -9.54 -4.15
N PRO A 32 1.90 -9.49 -5.08
CA PRO A 32 2.67 -8.29 -5.34
C PRO A 32 1.85 -7.24 -6.09
N GLU A 33 2.15 -5.96 -5.87
CA GLU A 33 1.69 -4.89 -6.72
C GLU A 33 2.43 -4.94 -8.08
N GLU A 34 1.68 -5.13 -9.16
CA GLU A 34 2.22 -5.14 -10.54
C GLU A 34 2.18 -3.70 -11.08
N PHE A 35 3.31 -3.00 -11.05
CA PHE A 35 3.39 -1.62 -11.53
C PHE A 35 4.61 -1.36 -12.43
N GLU A 36 5.60 -2.25 -12.43
CA GLU A 36 6.88 -2.03 -13.10
C GLU A 36 6.74 -1.98 -14.63
N GLU A 37 5.76 -2.68 -15.18
CA GLU A 37 5.47 -2.70 -16.62
C GLU A 37 4.58 -1.54 -17.09
N ASN A 38 4.16 -0.64 -16.19
CA ASN A 38 3.30 0.48 -16.56
C ASN A 38 4.11 1.57 -17.25
N TYR A 39 4.01 1.64 -18.57
CA TYR A 39 4.74 2.60 -19.42
C TYR A 39 4.38 4.06 -19.16
N LEU A 40 3.23 4.35 -18.53
CA LEU A 40 2.81 5.72 -18.17
C LEU A 40 3.57 6.25 -16.95
N LEU A 41 4.10 5.38 -16.10
CA LEU A 41 4.76 5.80 -14.86
C LEU A 41 6.00 6.68 -15.09
N PRO A 42 6.95 6.31 -15.97
CA PRO A 42 8.06 7.19 -16.31
C PRO A 42 7.64 8.49 -17.00
N LEU A 43 6.55 8.46 -17.80
CA LEU A 43 6.02 9.65 -18.47
C LEU A 43 5.38 10.61 -17.46
N PHE A 44 4.68 10.08 -16.47
CA PHE A 44 4.09 10.88 -15.40
C PHE A 44 5.14 11.66 -14.61
N TYR A 45 6.26 11.04 -14.24
CA TYR A 45 7.30 11.76 -13.51
C TYR A 45 7.93 12.90 -14.33
N LYS A 46 7.95 12.79 -15.66
CA LYS A 46 8.44 13.87 -16.54
C LYS A 46 7.40 14.97 -16.80
N GLU A 47 6.16 14.59 -17.03
CA GLU A 47 5.07 15.49 -17.41
C GLU A 47 3.78 15.17 -16.60
N PRO A 48 3.76 15.46 -15.27
CA PRO A 48 2.64 15.08 -14.41
C PRO A 48 1.29 15.60 -14.87
N GLN A 49 1.23 16.85 -15.37
CA GLN A 49 -0.03 17.46 -15.80
C GLN A 49 -0.69 16.70 -16.96
N GLN A 50 0.10 16.11 -17.85
CA GLN A 50 -0.41 15.40 -19.01
C GLN A 50 -0.75 13.93 -18.69
N PHE A 51 0.06 13.29 -17.85
CA PHE A 51 0.00 11.84 -17.66
C PHE A 51 -0.63 11.40 -16.34
N ALA A 52 -0.94 12.31 -15.40
CA ALA A 52 -1.55 11.93 -14.13
C ALA A 52 -2.88 11.18 -14.31
N PHE A 53 -3.81 11.75 -15.08
CA PHE A 53 -5.13 11.13 -15.26
C PHE A 53 -5.06 9.74 -15.92
N PRO A 54 -4.40 9.55 -17.08
CA PRO A 54 -4.30 8.22 -17.68
C PRO A 54 -3.51 7.24 -16.81
N LEU A 55 -2.50 7.68 -16.06
CA LEU A 55 -1.75 6.82 -15.15
C LEU A 55 -2.62 6.30 -14.02
N GLU A 56 -3.35 7.18 -13.33
CA GLU A 56 -4.21 6.77 -12.20
C GLU A 56 -5.31 5.80 -12.65
N PHE A 57 -5.92 6.03 -13.82
CA PHE A 57 -6.90 5.10 -14.38
C PHE A 57 -6.28 3.76 -14.79
N SER A 58 -5.08 3.76 -15.34
CA SER A 58 -4.34 2.53 -15.63
C SER A 58 -4.14 1.70 -14.36
N PHE A 59 -3.62 2.32 -13.29
CA PHE A 59 -3.45 1.66 -12.00
C PHE A 59 -4.76 1.16 -11.38
N LEU A 60 -5.82 1.94 -11.49
CA LEU A 60 -7.14 1.54 -11.00
C LEU A 60 -7.61 0.24 -11.66
N LEU A 61 -7.52 0.16 -12.99
CA LEU A 61 -7.98 -0.99 -13.76
C LEU A 61 -7.06 -2.21 -13.57
N ASP A 62 -5.75 -2.01 -13.56
CA ASP A 62 -4.78 -3.08 -13.38
C ASP A 62 -4.91 -3.74 -12.00
N ARG A 63 -4.98 -2.94 -10.93
CA ARG A 63 -5.19 -3.44 -9.57
C ARG A 63 -6.54 -4.14 -9.42
N PHE A 64 -7.62 -3.58 -10.00
CA PHE A 64 -8.92 -4.23 -9.98
C PHE A 64 -8.88 -5.59 -10.68
N ARG A 65 -8.33 -5.65 -11.90
CA ARG A 65 -8.16 -6.90 -12.67
C ARG A 65 -7.35 -7.92 -11.87
N GLN A 66 -6.25 -7.50 -11.27
CA GLN A 66 -5.39 -8.36 -10.46
C GLN A 66 -6.15 -8.96 -9.28
N LEU A 67 -6.86 -8.14 -8.51
CA LEU A 67 -7.65 -8.59 -7.36
C LEU A 67 -8.78 -9.55 -7.75
N CYS A 68 -9.46 -9.32 -8.89
CA CYS A 68 -10.48 -10.23 -9.40
C CYS A 68 -9.90 -11.62 -9.76
N ILE A 69 -8.75 -11.65 -10.46
CA ILE A 69 -8.06 -12.91 -10.81
C ILE A 69 -7.62 -13.65 -9.55
N TRP A 70 -7.08 -12.94 -8.55
CA TRP A 70 -6.65 -13.53 -7.31
C TRP A 70 -7.81 -14.10 -6.49
N LYS A 71 -8.92 -13.39 -6.43
CA LYS A 71 -10.14 -13.88 -5.76
C LYS A 71 -10.59 -15.23 -6.29
N GLU A 72 -10.53 -15.43 -7.61
CA GLU A 72 -10.88 -16.70 -8.24
C GLU A 72 -9.88 -17.82 -7.96
N LYS A 73 -8.58 -17.51 -8.01
CA LYS A 73 -7.50 -18.50 -7.88
C LYS A 73 -7.24 -18.96 -6.44
N LEU A 74 -7.43 -18.08 -5.46
CA LEU A 74 -7.01 -18.31 -4.07
C LEU A 74 -8.19 -18.45 -3.09
N GLN A 75 -9.31 -18.97 -3.53
CA GLN A 75 -10.43 -19.26 -2.64
C GLN A 75 -9.95 -20.09 -1.43
N ASN A 76 -10.10 -19.52 -0.22
CA ASN A 76 -9.77 -20.14 1.06
C ASN A 76 -8.26 -20.26 1.41
N GLN A 77 -7.36 -19.63 0.68
CA GLN A 77 -5.94 -19.55 1.08
C GLN A 77 -5.65 -18.21 1.79
N PRO A 78 -4.74 -18.21 2.78
CA PRO A 78 -4.29 -16.95 3.38
C PRO A 78 -3.46 -16.16 2.37
N VAL A 79 -3.75 -14.85 2.25
CA VAL A 79 -3.12 -13.95 1.28
C VAL A 79 -2.51 -12.74 1.99
N VAL A 80 -1.32 -12.34 1.59
CA VAL A 80 -0.70 -11.08 1.94
C VAL A 80 -0.39 -10.28 0.68
N SER A 81 -0.91 -9.04 0.60
CA SER A 81 -0.59 -8.09 -0.48
C SER A 81 0.29 -6.96 0.03
N ASP A 82 1.09 -6.36 -0.85
CA ASP A 82 1.87 -5.15 -0.57
C ASP A 82 1.20 -3.88 -1.12
N TYR A 83 -0.11 -3.96 -1.33
CA TYR A 83 -0.98 -2.83 -1.64
C TYR A 83 -2.42 -3.11 -1.21
N TYR A 84 -3.17 -2.04 -0.91
CA TYR A 84 -4.61 -2.05 -0.72
C TYR A 84 -5.27 -1.27 -1.86
N PHE A 85 -6.43 -1.70 -2.32
CA PHE A 85 -7.11 -1.07 -3.47
C PHE A 85 -7.40 0.42 -3.24
N GLU A 86 -7.66 0.84 -2.00
CA GLU A 86 -7.90 2.23 -1.63
C GLU A 86 -6.68 3.15 -1.87
N LYS A 87 -5.47 2.58 -2.02
CA LYS A 87 -4.27 3.31 -2.46
C LYS A 87 -4.52 4.12 -3.75
N CYS A 88 -5.38 3.63 -4.64
CA CYS A 88 -5.78 4.37 -5.85
C CYS A 88 -6.32 5.76 -5.52
N LEU A 89 -7.15 5.89 -4.46
CA LEU A 89 -7.68 7.19 -4.04
C LEU A 89 -6.60 8.10 -3.44
N TYR A 90 -5.61 7.54 -2.75
CA TYR A 90 -4.56 8.33 -2.11
C TYR A 90 -3.70 9.06 -3.14
N PHE A 91 -3.29 8.35 -4.17
CA PHE A 91 -2.47 8.90 -5.25
C PHE A 91 -3.31 9.82 -6.15
N ALA A 92 -4.50 9.42 -6.55
CA ALA A 92 -5.40 10.24 -7.34
C ALA A 92 -5.73 11.59 -6.66
N LYS A 93 -5.90 11.60 -5.33
CA LYS A 93 -6.17 12.83 -4.56
C LYS A 93 -5.02 13.85 -4.64
N ILE A 94 -3.78 13.38 -4.79
CA ILE A 94 -2.60 14.25 -4.90
C ILE A 94 -2.36 14.66 -6.35
N ASN A 95 -2.59 13.75 -7.29
CA ASN A 95 -2.16 13.88 -8.67
C ASN A 95 -3.22 14.51 -9.58
N LEU A 96 -4.51 14.43 -9.23
CA LEU A 96 -5.60 14.89 -10.08
C LEU A 96 -6.17 16.22 -9.58
N ASN A 97 -6.66 17.04 -10.51
CA ASN A 97 -7.49 18.20 -10.18
C ASN A 97 -8.87 17.74 -9.65
N ALA A 98 -9.64 18.66 -9.09
CA ALA A 98 -10.92 18.34 -8.44
C ALA A 98 -11.95 17.67 -9.39
N THR A 99 -12.00 18.07 -10.65
CA THR A 99 -12.95 17.50 -11.63
C THR A 99 -12.56 16.07 -12.00
N ASP A 100 -11.29 15.85 -12.31
CA ASP A 100 -10.76 14.52 -12.65
C ASP A 100 -10.82 13.57 -11.47
N TYR A 101 -10.53 14.07 -10.25
CA TYR A 101 -10.65 13.28 -9.03
C TYR A 101 -12.08 12.81 -8.77
N ALA A 102 -13.09 13.70 -8.95
CA ALA A 102 -14.49 13.32 -8.77
C ALA A 102 -14.94 12.20 -9.73
N LEU A 103 -14.49 12.28 -10.99
CA LEU A 103 -14.74 11.22 -11.98
C LEU A 103 -14.03 9.92 -11.57
N PHE A 104 -12.77 10.00 -11.18
CA PHE A 104 -11.97 8.87 -10.73
C PHE A 104 -12.60 8.19 -9.51
N GLU A 105 -12.97 8.95 -8.48
CA GLU A 105 -13.59 8.45 -7.25
C GLU A 105 -14.92 7.73 -7.52
N SER A 106 -15.73 8.25 -8.47
CA SER A 106 -16.96 7.58 -8.89
C SER A 106 -16.69 6.21 -9.50
N GLN A 107 -15.66 6.07 -10.35
CA GLN A 107 -15.28 4.79 -10.94
C GLN A 107 -14.65 3.85 -9.90
N TYR A 108 -13.78 4.38 -9.03
CA TYR A 108 -13.25 3.62 -7.92
C TYR A 108 -14.37 2.99 -7.07
N ASN A 109 -15.35 3.77 -6.65
CA ASN A 109 -16.46 3.29 -5.81
C ASN A 109 -17.24 2.16 -6.48
N LYS A 110 -17.49 2.27 -7.80
CA LYS A 110 -18.16 1.23 -8.58
C LYS A 110 -17.36 -0.08 -8.63
N LEU A 111 -16.05 0.00 -8.80
CA LEU A 111 -15.18 -1.17 -8.85
C LEU A 111 -14.99 -1.77 -7.46
N ASN A 112 -14.74 -0.93 -6.45
CA ASN A 112 -14.51 -1.35 -5.07
C ASN A 112 -15.68 -2.13 -4.46
N ALA A 113 -16.92 -1.82 -4.86
CA ALA A 113 -18.12 -2.54 -4.40
C ALA A 113 -18.11 -4.04 -4.75
N ASN A 114 -17.26 -4.48 -5.67
CA ASN A 114 -17.11 -5.88 -6.08
C ASN A 114 -15.89 -6.59 -5.47
N LEU A 115 -15.07 -5.84 -4.70
CA LEU A 115 -13.86 -6.37 -4.09
C LEU A 115 -14.08 -6.75 -2.63
N GLU A 116 -13.28 -7.67 -2.14
CA GLU A 116 -13.24 -8.03 -0.73
C GLU A 116 -12.30 -7.08 0.03
N SER A 117 -12.73 -6.65 1.20
CA SER A 117 -11.88 -5.90 2.12
C SER A 117 -10.88 -6.81 2.83
N PRO A 118 -9.68 -6.34 3.15
CA PRO A 118 -8.74 -7.12 3.97
C PRO A 118 -9.27 -7.31 5.39
N ASP A 119 -8.92 -8.43 6.00
CA ASP A 119 -9.20 -8.70 7.43
C ASP A 119 -8.29 -7.84 8.33
N LEU A 120 -7.10 -7.51 7.82
CA LEU A 120 -6.11 -6.70 8.53
C LEU A 120 -5.37 -5.78 7.54
N LEU A 121 -5.36 -4.49 7.87
CA LEU A 121 -4.54 -3.48 7.21
C LEU A 121 -3.34 -3.14 8.11
N VAL A 122 -2.14 -3.30 7.59
CA VAL A 122 -0.89 -2.93 8.26
C VAL A 122 -0.30 -1.72 7.57
N ILE A 123 -0.11 -0.62 8.30
CA ILE A 123 0.44 0.63 7.75
C ILE A 123 1.85 0.85 8.30
N LEU A 124 2.82 0.97 7.39
CA LEU A 124 4.21 1.31 7.71
C LEU A 124 4.41 2.83 7.55
N LYS A 125 4.80 3.50 8.64
CA LYS A 125 5.05 4.94 8.69
C LYS A 125 6.54 5.19 8.89
N LEU A 126 7.14 5.92 7.96
CA LEU A 126 8.55 6.34 8.02
C LEU A 126 8.65 7.84 7.79
N SER A 127 9.72 8.44 8.32
CA SER A 127 10.06 9.83 7.99
C SER A 127 10.37 9.98 6.50
N THR A 128 10.18 11.19 5.98
CA THR A 128 10.46 11.49 4.57
C THR A 128 11.94 11.23 4.23
N GLU A 129 12.85 11.46 5.16
CA GLU A 129 14.28 11.20 5.01
C GLU A 129 14.56 9.70 4.82
N ASN A 130 13.95 8.85 5.65
CA ASN A 130 14.09 7.40 5.55
C ASN A 130 13.48 6.84 4.26
N LEU A 131 12.33 7.37 3.84
CA LEU A 131 11.71 7.03 2.56
C LEU A 131 12.63 7.37 1.39
N GLN A 132 13.18 8.58 1.36
CA GLN A 132 14.14 9.01 0.33
C GLN A 132 15.40 8.14 0.29
N GLN A 133 15.91 7.76 1.46
CA GLN A 133 17.08 6.87 1.53
C GLN A 133 16.76 5.50 0.93
N ASN A 134 15.57 4.96 1.21
CA ASN A 134 15.13 3.68 0.66
C ASN A 134 14.90 3.74 -0.86
N ILE A 135 14.33 4.84 -1.35
CA ILE A 135 14.13 5.08 -2.78
C ILE A 135 15.48 5.11 -3.50
N LYS A 136 16.44 5.85 -2.97
CA LYS A 136 17.81 5.90 -3.51
C LYS A 136 18.51 4.54 -3.50
N ASN A 137 18.40 3.79 -2.40
CA ASN A 137 19.00 2.46 -2.27
C ASN A 137 18.41 1.46 -3.26
N ARG A 138 17.13 1.60 -3.61
CA ARG A 138 16.44 0.77 -4.60
C ARG A 138 16.84 1.09 -6.04
N ASN A 139 17.33 2.30 -6.29
CA ASN A 139 17.92 2.78 -7.54
C ASN A 139 17.05 2.53 -8.79
N ARG A 140 15.79 2.93 -8.75
CA ARG A 140 14.92 2.97 -9.93
C ARG A 140 14.99 4.34 -10.56
N ASP A 141 15.41 4.42 -11.83
CA ASP A 141 15.71 5.67 -12.54
C ASP A 141 14.55 6.69 -12.48
N TYR A 142 13.32 6.25 -12.67
CA TYR A 142 12.15 7.14 -12.66
C TYR A 142 11.73 7.62 -11.26
N GLU A 143 12.23 7.01 -10.19
CA GLU A 143 11.94 7.42 -8.81
C GLU A 143 12.91 8.48 -8.27
N ASN A 144 14.02 8.72 -8.97
CA ASN A 144 15.02 9.69 -8.53
C ASN A 144 14.50 11.15 -8.50
N GLU A 145 13.42 11.43 -9.22
CA GLU A 145 12.80 12.76 -9.28
C GLU A 145 11.66 12.95 -8.25
N ILE A 146 11.39 11.95 -7.40
CA ILE A 146 10.36 12.07 -6.37
C ILE A 146 10.78 13.09 -5.33
N GLU A 147 10.04 14.21 -5.27
CA GLU A 147 10.28 15.29 -4.31
C GLU A 147 9.82 14.91 -2.88
N ASN A 148 10.49 15.46 -1.87
CA ASN A 148 10.08 15.32 -0.48
C ASN A 148 8.65 15.80 -0.25
N SER A 149 8.25 16.89 -0.87
CA SER A 149 6.90 17.46 -0.79
C SER A 149 5.80 16.46 -1.22
N TYR A 150 6.10 15.61 -2.20
CA TYR A 150 5.19 14.56 -2.65
C TYR A 150 5.05 13.45 -1.60
N LEU A 151 6.16 13.01 -1.03
CA LEU A 151 6.17 12.01 0.05
C LEU A 151 5.48 12.51 1.31
N GLU A 152 5.63 13.79 1.66
CA GLU A 152 4.97 14.41 2.81
C GLU A 152 3.45 14.45 2.64
N LYS A 153 2.94 14.77 1.44
CA LYS A 153 1.51 14.71 1.15
C LYS A 153 0.96 13.29 1.31
N LEU A 154 1.68 12.29 0.81
CA LEU A 154 1.29 10.88 1.00
C LEU A 154 1.34 10.48 2.47
N ASN A 155 2.38 10.86 3.21
CA ASN A 155 2.49 10.59 4.65
C ASN A 155 1.30 11.15 5.42
N THR A 156 0.83 12.35 5.08
CA THR A 156 -0.36 12.95 5.68
C THR A 156 -1.60 12.07 5.44
N ILE A 157 -1.80 11.56 4.23
CA ILE A 157 -2.93 10.69 3.91
C ILE A 157 -2.85 9.37 4.70
N TYR A 158 -1.68 8.74 4.77
CA TYR A 158 -1.50 7.51 5.54
C TYR A 158 -1.69 7.73 7.04
N GLN A 159 -1.28 8.88 7.57
CA GLN A 159 -1.52 9.26 8.95
C GLN A 159 -3.03 9.40 9.24
N GLU A 160 -3.76 10.10 8.39
CA GLU A 160 -5.21 10.23 8.50
C GLU A 160 -5.90 8.87 8.43
N LYS A 161 -5.47 7.99 7.52
CA LYS A 161 -6.04 6.65 7.37
C LYS A 161 -5.84 5.79 8.60
N SER A 162 -4.65 5.81 9.18
CA SER A 162 -4.34 5.02 10.39
C SER A 162 -5.12 5.47 11.61
N SER A 163 -5.51 6.75 11.67
CA SER A 163 -6.22 7.36 12.80
C SER A 163 -7.75 7.21 12.70
N LYS A 164 -8.30 6.99 11.50
CA LYS A 164 -9.74 6.88 11.29
C LYS A 164 -10.26 5.51 11.73
N SER A 165 -11.37 5.52 12.47
CA SER A 165 -12.13 4.29 12.69
C SER A 165 -12.70 3.80 11.36
N SER A 166 -12.49 2.53 11.04
CA SER A 166 -13.04 1.86 9.86
C SER A 166 -13.47 0.44 10.24
N ASP A 167 -14.25 -0.19 9.39
CA ASP A 167 -14.65 -1.60 9.59
C ASP A 167 -13.46 -2.56 9.41
N ILE A 168 -12.36 -2.07 8.83
CA ILE A 168 -11.13 -2.84 8.65
C ILE A 168 -10.22 -2.61 9.85
N LYS A 169 -9.78 -3.69 10.49
CA LYS A 169 -8.79 -3.64 11.57
C LYS A 169 -7.48 -3.08 11.04
N CYS A 170 -6.92 -2.09 11.71
CA CYS A 170 -5.70 -1.43 11.30
C CYS A 170 -4.63 -1.49 12.39
N ILE A 171 -3.43 -1.89 12.01
CA ILE A 171 -2.23 -1.80 12.84
C ILE A 171 -1.24 -0.89 12.12
N SER A 172 -0.78 0.15 12.78
CA SER A 172 0.26 1.02 12.21
C SER A 172 1.56 0.89 12.99
N PHE A 173 2.66 0.79 12.27
CA PHE A 173 4.01 0.80 12.80
C PHE A 173 4.70 2.09 12.41
N THR A 174 5.12 2.86 13.39
CA THR A 174 5.97 4.05 13.19
C THR A 174 7.41 3.63 13.41
N LEU A 175 8.21 3.72 12.34
CA LEU A 175 9.57 3.21 12.29
C LEU A 175 10.57 4.35 12.42
N SER A 176 11.47 4.25 13.39
CA SER A 176 12.62 5.16 13.53
C SER A 176 13.77 4.79 12.59
N ASN A 177 13.90 3.50 12.25
CA ASN A 177 14.90 2.96 11.34
C ASN A 177 14.24 2.12 10.23
N ASN A 178 15.03 1.79 9.21
CA ASN A 178 14.61 0.99 8.06
C ASN A 178 15.55 -0.19 7.78
N ASP A 179 16.24 -0.66 8.83
CA ASP A 179 17.14 -1.81 8.78
C ASP A 179 16.38 -3.16 8.81
N SER A 180 17.09 -4.24 8.53
CA SER A 180 16.53 -5.60 8.54
C SER A 180 15.94 -5.98 9.89
N ASP A 181 16.60 -5.56 10.99
CA ASP A 181 16.20 -5.92 12.35
C ASP A 181 14.85 -5.30 12.70
N THR A 182 14.58 -4.07 12.21
CA THR A 182 13.27 -3.42 12.36
C THR A 182 12.16 -4.22 11.68
N TYR A 183 12.38 -4.70 10.45
CA TYR A 183 11.38 -5.52 9.75
C TYR A 183 11.17 -6.89 10.39
N GLU A 184 12.22 -7.49 10.96
CA GLU A 184 12.09 -8.73 11.74
C GLU A 184 11.28 -8.51 13.02
N ARG A 185 11.46 -7.39 13.71
CA ARG A 185 10.64 -7.03 14.89
C ARG A 185 9.18 -6.84 14.52
N ILE A 186 8.87 -6.10 13.43
CA ILE A 186 7.51 -5.95 12.93
C ILE A 186 6.90 -7.33 12.64
N PHE A 187 7.66 -8.18 11.96
CA PHE A 187 7.21 -9.53 11.62
C PHE A 187 6.89 -10.36 12.86
N LEU A 188 7.72 -10.30 13.91
CA LEU A 188 7.47 -11.01 15.17
C LEU A 188 6.20 -10.53 15.86
N GLU A 189 6.00 -9.21 15.97
CA GLU A 189 4.78 -8.61 16.53
C GLU A 189 3.54 -9.01 15.74
N LEU A 190 3.57 -8.88 14.42
CA LEU A 190 2.47 -9.29 13.56
C LEU A 190 2.17 -10.78 13.65
N SER A 191 3.19 -11.63 13.72
CA SER A 191 3.04 -13.08 13.84
C SER A 191 2.30 -13.47 15.11
N GLN A 192 2.59 -12.78 16.22
CA GLN A 192 1.87 -12.99 17.49
C GLN A 192 0.41 -12.55 17.37
N LEU A 193 0.15 -11.36 16.80
CA LEU A 193 -1.19 -10.83 16.62
C LEU A 193 -2.03 -11.70 15.68
N ILE A 194 -1.44 -12.23 14.62
CA ILE A 194 -2.13 -13.14 13.69
C ILE A 194 -2.48 -14.46 14.38
N LYS A 195 -1.58 -15.03 15.22
CA LYS A 195 -1.79 -16.29 15.91
C LYS A 195 -2.76 -16.19 17.09
N HIS A 196 -2.71 -15.11 17.86
CA HIS A 196 -3.50 -14.92 19.07
C HIS A 196 -4.78 -14.12 18.87
N GLY A 197 -5.03 -13.64 17.69
CA GLY A 197 -6.17 -12.80 17.30
C GLY A 197 -5.78 -11.34 17.14
N THR A 198 -6.27 -10.74 16.06
CA THR A 198 -6.06 -9.32 15.80
C THR A 198 -6.81 -8.45 16.82
N PRO A 199 -6.26 -7.29 17.22
CA PRO A 199 -6.89 -6.42 18.19
C PRO A 199 -8.28 -5.98 17.74
N SER A 200 -9.16 -5.69 18.71
CA SER A 200 -10.51 -5.21 18.42
C SER A 200 -10.57 -3.73 18.03
N GLN A 201 -9.48 -3.00 18.26
CA GLN A 201 -9.32 -1.57 17.96
C GLN A 201 -8.04 -1.35 17.14
N ASN A 202 -7.95 -0.21 16.47
CA ASN A 202 -6.72 0.20 15.80
C ASN A 202 -5.57 0.29 16.80
N LEU A 203 -4.40 -0.23 16.40
CA LEU A 203 -3.22 -0.28 17.24
C LEU A 203 -2.09 0.51 16.56
N GLU A 204 -1.40 1.35 17.32
CA GLU A 204 -0.18 2.02 16.87
C GLU A 204 1.00 1.53 17.71
N ILE A 205 2.05 1.08 17.02
CA ILE A 205 3.28 0.55 17.62
C ILE A 205 4.46 1.40 17.12
N GLN A 206 5.31 1.82 18.04
CA GLN A 206 6.54 2.56 17.72
C GLN A 206 7.74 1.62 17.86
N LEU A 207 8.59 1.59 16.83
CA LEU A 207 9.77 0.72 16.75
C LEU A 207 11.04 1.49 16.40
#